data_574a39848e684f903c199feabdb593c0
#
_entry.id   574a39848e684f903c199feabdb593c0
#
_cell.length_a   1.000
_cell.length_b   1.000
_cell.length_c   1.000
_cell.angle_alpha   90.00
_cell.angle_beta   90.00
_cell.angle_gamma   90.00
#
_symmetry.space_group_name_H-M   'P 1'
#
loop_
_entity.id
_entity.type
_entity.pdbx_description
1 polymer ?
#
loop_
_entity_poly.entity_id
_entity_poly.type
_entity_poly.pdbx_seq_one_letter_code
_entity_poly.pdbx_strand_id
1 'polypeptide(L)'
;MEIDKVQVLKPFGPLVMMAQLPEGFIKKLNGIAEVVKDKKDMGHRLAGQIETESEIPHSMLEEKKVMDIFHAMAKSYVEQGYINAGQKNILETMSPIQTQMQSIWTVHQYENEYNPQHNHSH
;
A
#
# COMPACT_ATOMS: atom_id res chain seq x y z
N MET A 1 11.75 -8.79 -6.96
CA MET A 1 12.29 -7.66 -6.17
C MET A 1 12.29 -8.03 -4.70
N GLU A 2 13.41 -7.89 -4.07
CA GLU A 2 13.53 -8.19 -2.65
C GLU A 2 13.11 -6.99 -1.81
N ILE A 3 12.43 -7.27 -0.71
CA ILE A 3 12.06 -6.27 0.28
C ILE A 3 13.07 -6.37 1.42
N ASP A 4 13.88 -5.32 1.57
CA ASP A 4 14.92 -5.29 2.60
C ASP A 4 14.43 -4.62 3.88
N LYS A 5 15.09 -4.95 4.98
CA LYS A 5 14.91 -4.29 6.27
C LYS A 5 13.44 -4.25 6.71
N VAL A 6 12.77 -5.41 6.64
CA VAL A 6 11.39 -5.51 7.11
C VAL A 6 11.40 -5.46 8.64
N GLN A 7 10.56 -4.58 9.18
CA GLN A 7 10.31 -4.48 10.61
C GLN A 7 8.86 -4.77 10.90
N VAL A 8 8.60 -5.50 11.97
CA VAL A 8 7.25 -5.86 12.38
C VAL A 8 7.02 -5.33 13.79
N LEU A 9 5.99 -4.52 13.95
CA LEU A 9 5.65 -3.86 15.20
C LEU A 9 4.19 -4.15 15.55
N LYS A 10 3.91 -4.27 16.83
CA LYS A 10 2.54 -4.44 17.32
C LYS A 10 2.32 -3.54 18.53
N PRO A 11 2.33 -2.23 18.35
CA PRO A 11 2.32 -1.31 19.49
C PRO A 11 1.00 -1.31 20.25
N PHE A 12 -0.16 -1.45 19.60
CA PHE A 12 -1.45 -1.31 20.24
C PHE A 12 -2.51 -2.30 19.73
N GLY A 13 -2.12 -3.43 19.24
CA GLY A 13 -3.05 -4.43 18.72
C GLY A 13 -2.75 -4.82 17.28
N PRO A 14 -3.20 -4.07 16.26
CA PRO A 14 -2.90 -4.44 14.89
C PRO A 14 -1.40 -4.47 14.60
N LEU A 15 -1.00 -5.45 13.81
CA LEU A 15 0.39 -5.60 13.41
C LEU A 15 0.75 -4.50 12.40
N VAL A 16 1.91 -3.90 12.58
CA VAL A 16 2.46 -2.93 11.63
C VAL A 16 3.73 -3.51 11.03
N MET A 17 3.79 -3.53 9.71
CA MET A 17 4.99 -3.95 8.99
C MET A 17 5.60 -2.73 8.30
N MET A 18 6.89 -2.55 8.47
CA MET A 18 7.65 -1.49 7.81
C MET A 18 8.74 -2.13 6.95
N ALA A 19 8.93 -1.61 5.77
CA ALA A 19 9.96 -2.10 4.87
C ALA A 19 10.63 -0.93 4.16
N GLN A 20 11.91 -1.06 3.90
CA GLN A 20 12.64 -0.09 3.10
C GLN A 20 12.59 -0.52 1.64
N LEU A 21 12.11 0.36 0.77
CA LEU A 21 12.01 0.10 -0.66
C LEU A 21 13.25 0.62 -1.39
N PRO A 22 13.63 -0.02 -2.50
CA PRO A 22 14.71 0.49 -3.33
C PRO A 22 14.42 1.90 -3.85
N GLU A 23 15.45 2.73 -3.95
CA GLU A 23 15.31 4.12 -4.41
C GLU A 23 14.69 4.19 -5.81
N GLY A 24 15.09 3.30 -6.71
CA GLY A 24 14.53 3.26 -8.06
C GLY A 24 13.04 2.99 -8.08
N PHE A 25 12.53 2.18 -7.15
CA PHE A 25 11.10 1.94 -7.01
C PHE A 25 10.37 3.18 -6.53
N ILE A 26 10.94 3.89 -5.55
CA ILE A 26 10.36 5.14 -5.04
C ILE A 26 10.27 6.18 -6.16
N LYS A 27 11.30 6.29 -7.00
CA LYS A 27 11.27 7.20 -8.15
C LYS A 27 10.16 6.85 -9.13
N LYS A 28 9.93 5.56 -9.38
CA LYS A 28 8.83 5.12 -10.24
C LYS A 28 7.47 5.51 -9.66
N LEU A 29 7.27 5.29 -8.36
CA LEU A 29 6.02 5.66 -7.70
C LEU A 29 5.78 7.17 -7.77
N ASN A 30 6.79 7.96 -7.49
CA ASN A 30 6.68 9.42 -7.59
C ASN A 30 6.35 9.87 -9.01
N GLY A 31 6.95 9.24 -10.00
CA GLY A 31 6.65 9.52 -11.40
C GLY A 31 5.20 9.20 -11.76
N ILE A 32 4.68 8.07 -11.29
CA ILE A 32 3.27 7.71 -11.49
C ILE A 32 2.36 8.73 -10.81
N ALA A 33 2.67 9.12 -9.58
CA ALA A 33 1.89 10.09 -8.84
C ALA A 33 1.80 11.43 -9.59
N GLU A 34 2.90 11.89 -10.16
CA GLU A 34 2.92 13.14 -10.93
C GLU A 34 2.09 13.04 -12.21
N VAL A 35 2.11 11.89 -12.87
CA VAL A 35 1.34 11.70 -14.10
C VAL A 35 -0.16 11.70 -13.84
N VAL A 36 -0.61 11.08 -12.75
CA VAL A 36 -2.05 10.90 -12.51
C VAL A 36 -2.70 12.03 -11.71
N LYS A 37 -1.92 12.89 -11.08
CA LYS A 37 -2.48 13.88 -10.13
C LYS A 37 -3.55 14.80 -10.74
N ASP A 38 -3.46 15.07 -12.03
CA ASP A 38 -4.39 15.97 -12.72
C ASP A 38 -5.44 15.24 -13.55
N LYS A 39 -5.47 13.90 -13.52
CA LYS A 39 -6.35 13.12 -14.39
C LYS A 39 -7.69 12.79 -13.78
N LYS A 40 -7.73 12.43 -12.50
CA LYS A 40 -8.96 12.06 -11.83
C LYS A 40 -8.84 12.38 -10.35
N ASP A 41 -9.65 13.34 -9.90
CA ASP A 41 -9.66 13.77 -8.51
C ASP A 41 -10.64 12.93 -7.71
N MET A 42 -10.15 12.34 -6.62
CA MET A 42 -10.92 11.54 -5.68
C MET A 42 -11.16 12.27 -4.35
N GLY A 43 -10.74 13.54 -4.25
CA GLY A 43 -10.81 14.29 -3.01
C GLY A 43 -12.21 14.37 -2.40
N HIS A 44 -13.25 14.36 -3.23
CA HIS A 44 -14.63 14.40 -2.77
C HIS A 44 -15.07 13.12 -2.05
N ARG A 45 -14.32 12.03 -2.18
CA ARG A 45 -14.61 10.76 -1.50
C ARG A 45 -13.94 10.65 -0.15
N LEU A 46 -13.07 11.60 0.21
CA LEU A 46 -12.35 11.57 1.48
C LEU A 46 -13.01 12.48 2.49
N ALA A 47 -12.95 12.02 3.75
CA ALA A 47 -13.26 12.87 4.88
C ALA A 47 -12.05 13.74 5.15
N GLY A 48 -12.04 14.99 4.69
CA GLY A 48 -10.90 15.85 4.95
C GLY A 48 -10.81 17.02 3.98
N GLN A 49 -9.75 17.79 4.14
CA GLN A 49 -9.48 18.96 3.30
C GLN A 49 -8.27 18.70 2.41
N ILE A 50 -8.36 17.66 1.61
CA ILE A 50 -7.35 17.35 0.60
C ILE A 50 -8.00 17.62 -0.75
N GLU A 51 -7.37 18.50 -1.52
CA GLU A 51 -7.91 18.92 -2.81
C GLU A 51 -7.49 18.01 -3.97
N THR A 52 -6.34 17.35 -3.86
CA THR A 52 -5.81 16.54 -4.96
C THR A 52 -5.62 15.10 -4.53
N GLU A 53 -6.47 14.22 -5.05
CA GLU A 53 -6.40 12.79 -4.83
C GLU A 53 -6.77 12.08 -6.11
N SER A 54 -5.86 11.27 -6.64
CA SER A 54 -6.00 10.68 -7.96
C SER A 54 -5.85 9.17 -7.95
N GLU A 55 -6.78 8.48 -8.58
CA GLU A 55 -6.72 7.03 -8.75
C GLU A 55 -5.67 6.66 -9.78
N ILE A 56 -4.91 5.60 -9.49
CA ILE A 56 -3.93 5.06 -10.41
C ILE A 56 -4.55 3.89 -11.17
N PRO A 57 -4.62 3.94 -12.51
CA PRO A 57 -5.11 2.80 -13.28
C PRO A 57 -4.22 1.57 -13.10
N HIS A 58 -4.83 0.38 -12.99
CA HIS A 58 -4.07 -0.87 -12.83
C HIS A 58 -3.13 -1.10 -14.02
N SER A 59 -3.55 -0.73 -15.23
CA SER A 59 -2.70 -0.85 -16.41
C SER A 59 -1.38 -0.08 -16.28
N MET A 60 -1.39 1.07 -15.61
CA MET A 60 -0.18 1.84 -15.39
C MET A 60 0.75 1.16 -14.39
N LEU A 61 0.21 0.52 -13.37
CA LEU A 61 0.99 -0.24 -12.40
C LEU A 61 1.69 -1.43 -13.06
N GLU A 62 1.00 -2.12 -13.96
CA GLU A 62 1.54 -3.24 -14.71
C GLU A 62 2.59 -2.79 -15.73
N GLU A 63 2.30 -1.73 -16.48
CA GLU A 63 3.22 -1.15 -17.46
C GLU A 63 4.53 -0.71 -16.81
N LYS A 64 4.46 -0.06 -15.65
CA LYS A 64 5.63 0.39 -14.92
C LYS A 64 6.27 -0.70 -14.07
N LYS A 65 5.70 -1.91 -14.05
CA LYS A 65 6.21 -3.07 -13.32
C LYS A 65 6.35 -2.83 -11.81
N VAL A 66 5.36 -2.16 -11.23
CA VAL A 66 5.35 -1.89 -9.79
C VAL A 66 4.31 -2.72 -9.04
N MET A 67 3.42 -3.42 -9.76
CA MET A 67 2.36 -4.20 -9.11
C MET A 67 2.94 -5.31 -8.23
N ASP A 68 4.00 -5.97 -8.66
CA ASP A 68 4.57 -7.12 -7.97
C ASP A 68 5.05 -6.79 -6.55
N ILE A 69 5.58 -5.58 -6.34
CA ILE A 69 6.06 -5.21 -5.00
C ILE A 69 4.90 -5.05 -4.03
N PHE A 70 3.75 -4.55 -4.50
CA PHE A 70 2.57 -4.43 -3.65
C PHE A 70 2.05 -5.81 -3.24
N HIS A 71 2.00 -6.76 -4.18
CA HIS A 71 1.62 -8.14 -3.87
C HIS A 71 2.62 -8.78 -2.89
N ALA A 72 3.90 -8.56 -3.10
CA ALA A 72 4.94 -9.10 -2.22
C ALA A 72 4.81 -8.55 -0.80
N MET A 73 4.54 -7.25 -0.66
CA MET A 73 4.34 -6.62 0.65
C MET A 73 3.10 -7.17 1.35
N ALA A 74 1.99 -7.28 0.63
CA ALA A 74 0.75 -7.80 1.19
C ALA A 74 0.92 -9.25 1.65
N LYS A 75 1.55 -10.08 0.84
CA LYS A 75 1.83 -11.47 1.17
C LYS A 75 2.71 -11.57 2.41
N SER A 76 3.78 -10.79 2.45
CA SER A 76 4.68 -10.76 3.61
C SER A 76 3.95 -10.35 4.88
N TYR A 77 3.06 -9.36 4.79
CA TYR A 77 2.28 -8.91 5.94
C TYR A 77 1.39 -10.03 6.48
N VAL A 78 0.70 -10.76 5.61
CA VAL A 78 -0.16 -11.88 6.03
C VAL A 78 0.68 -12.98 6.68
N GLU A 79 1.82 -13.33 6.09
CA GLU A 79 2.72 -14.33 6.66
C GLU A 79 3.20 -13.92 8.04
N GLN A 80 3.63 -12.68 8.22
CA GLN A 80 4.08 -12.18 9.51
C GLN A 80 2.95 -12.18 10.54
N GLY A 81 1.73 -11.95 10.11
CA GLY A 81 0.56 -12.05 10.98
C GLY A 81 0.40 -13.44 11.59
N TYR A 82 0.49 -14.46 10.75
CA TYR A 82 0.41 -15.86 11.24
C TYR A 82 1.57 -16.21 12.16
N ILE A 83 2.79 -15.82 11.78
CA ILE A 83 3.99 -16.09 12.60
C ILE A 83 3.87 -15.40 13.96
N ASN A 84 3.45 -14.15 13.98
CA ASN A 84 3.31 -13.38 15.22
C ASN A 84 2.22 -13.96 16.14
N ALA A 85 1.17 -14.53 15.54
CA ALA A 85 0.10 -15.19 16.30
C ALA A 85 0.47 -16.60 16.76
N GLY A 86 1.69 -17.07 16.50
CA GLY A 86 2.12 -18.41 16.89
C GLY A 86 1.54 -19.53 16.01
N GLN A 87 1.11 -19.20 14.79
CA GLN A 87 0.44 -20.13 13.88
C GLN A 87 1.23 -20.37 12.59
N LYS A 88 2.54 -20.39 12.70
CA LYS A 88 3.42 -20.67 11.57
C LYS A 88 3.10 -22.02 10.90
N ASN A 89 2.67 -22.99 11.68
CA ASN A 89 2.32 -24.32 11.18
C ASN A 89 1.16 -24.28 10.17
N ILE A 90 0.26 -23.30 10.29
CA ILE A 90 -0.83 -23.14 9.33
C ILE A 90 -0.28 -22.71 7.97
N LEU A 91 0.70 -21.83 7.95
CA LEU A 91 1.34 -21.40 6.71
C LEU A 91 1.96 -22.55 5.94
N GLU A 92 2.52 -23.53 6.67
CA GLU A 92 3.20 -24.67 6.06
C GLU A 92 2.24 -25.63 5.35
N THR A 93 0.96 -25.60 5.72
CA THR A 93 -0.05 -26.53 5.19
C THR A 93 -1.09 -25.87 4.29
N MET A 94 -1.14 -24.55 4.24
CA MET A 94 -2.11 -23.84 3.42
C MET A 94 -1.61 -23.62 1.98
N SER A 95 -2.56 -23.37 1.07
CA SER A 95 -2.23 -22.97 -0.28
C SER A 95 -1.50 -21.64 -0.30
N PRO A 96 -0.70 -21.34 -1.34
CA PRO A 96 -0.02 -20.05 -1.45
C PRO A 96 -0.99 -18.88 -1.29
N ILE A 97 -0.55 -17.87 -0.56
CA ILE A 97 -1.34 -16.65 -0.35
C ILE A 97 -1.49 -15.92 -1.67
N GLN A 98 -2.73 -15.60 -2.02
CA GLN A 98 -3.04 -14.80 -3.20
C GLN A 98 -3.56 -13.45 -2.78
N THR A 99 -3.15 -12.40 -3.47
CA THR A 99 -3.57 -11.04 -3.20
C THR A 99 -4.11 -10.39 -4.47
N GLN A 100 -5.06 -9.48 -4.30
CA GLN A 100 -5.66 -8.76 -5.40
C GLN A 100 -5.68 -7.27 -5.07
N MET A 101 -5.15 -6.46 -5.98
CA MET A 101 -5.23 -5.01 -5.87
C MET A 101 -6.61 -4.55 -6.33
N GLN A 102 -7.42 -4.04 -5.41
CA GLN A 102 -8.74 -3.53 -5.78
C GLN A 102 -8.66 -2.10 -6.29
N SER A 103 -7.98 -1.25 -5.55
CA SER A 103 -7.78 0.14 -5.95
C SER A 103 -6.53 0.70 -5.28
N ILE A 104 -5.97 1.70 -5.93
CA ILE A 104 -4.84 2.46 -5.39
C ILE A 104 -4.95 3.89 -5.89
N TRP A 105 -4.64 4.83 -5.04
CA TRP A 105 -4.68 6.24 -5.40
C TRP A 105 -3.55 7.00 -4.73
N THR A 106 -3.25 8.17 -5.25
CA THR A 106 -2.28 9.09 -4.66
C THR A 106 -2.99 10.23 -3.97
N VAL A 107 -2.40 10.69 -2.89
CA VAL A 107 -2.86 11.87 -2.17
C VAL A 107 -1.76 12.90 -2.21
N HIS A 108 -2.08 14.09 -2.71
CA HIS A 108 -1.16 15.23 -2.76
C HIS A 108 -1.62 16.22 -1.70
N GLN A 109 -0.95 16.19 -0.56
CA GLN A 109 -1.29 17.04 0.57
C GLN A 109 -0.38 18.26 0.59
N TYR A 110 -0.98 19.42 0.50
CA TYR A 110 -0.28 20.70 0.51
C TYR A 110 -0.45 21.38 1.86
N GLU A 111 0.20 22.53 2.02
CA GLU A 111 0.13 23.32 3.25
C GLU A 111 -1.32 23.61 3.62
N ASN A 112 -1.67 23.46 4.90
CA ASN A 112 -3.01 23.67 5.46
C ASN A 112 -4.06 22.61 5.05
N GLU A 113 -3.66 21.58 4.31
CA GLU A 113 -4.53 20.44 4.04
C GLU A 113 -4.30 19.33 5.05
N TYR A 114 -5.33 18.56 5.34
CA TYR A 114 -5.22 17.43 6.26
C TYR A 114 -6.23 16.34 5.93
N ASN A 115 -5.90 15.12 6.35
CA ASN A 115 -6.80 13.99 6.25
C ASN A 115 -7.15 13.56 7.69
N PRO A 116 -8.37 13.84 8.17
CA PRO A 116 -8.72 13.50 9.54
C PRO A 116 -8.83 12.00 9.75
N GLN A 117 -8.88 11.60 11.02
CA GLN A 117 -9.10 10.20 11.36
C GLN A 117 -10.40 9.72 10.74
N HIS A 118 -10.35 8.58 10.09
CA HIS A 118 -11.50 7.99 9.42
C HIS A 118 -11.35 6.47 9.40
N ASN A 119 -12.41 5.78 9.00
CA ASN A 119 -12.35 4.33 8.80
C ASN A 119 -12.75 3.99 7.36
N HIS A 120 -12.47 2.76 7.00
CA HIS A 120 -12.86 2.21 5.71
C HIS A 120 -13.92 1.13 5.94
N SER A 121 -15.07 1.28 5.30
CA SER A 121 -16.13 0.27 5.29
C SER A 121 -16.14 -0.44 3.96
N HIS A 122 -16.41 -1.73 3.99
CA HIS A 122 -16.42 -2.58 2.80
C HIS A 122 -17.81 -3.13 2.54
#